data_1f7091b8fa13535f94f477ce117ac68f
#
_entry.id   1f7091b8fa13535f94f477ce117ac68f
#
_cell.length_a   1.000
_cell.length_b   1.000
_cell.length_c   1.000
_cell.angle_alpha   90.00
_cell.angle_beta   90.00
_cell.angle_gamma   90.00
#
_symmetry.space_group_name_H-M   'P 1'
#
loop_
_entity.id
_entity.type
_entity.pdbx_description
1 polymer ?
#
loop_
_entity_poly.entity_id
_entity_poly.type
_entity_poly.pdbx_seq_one_letter_code
_entity_poly.pdbx_strand_id
1 'polypeptide(L)'
;MRLKNGEVCFRWPLAQHIITAGWLYNDGSLHRALDFRAAVGTPVYAAEGGTVEMAYRWNGRRTQGDTNSYGNMVKLRHADYRGGRLETLYAHLSKLCVAQGETVYEGQLI
;
A
#
# COMPACT_ATOMS: atom_id res chain seq x y z
N MET A 1 11.71 -1.66 -6.81
CA MET A 1 12.94 -1.52 -7.63
C MET A 1 12.90 -2.51 -8.77
N ARG A 2 13.21 -2.03 -9.96
CA ARG A 2 13.30 -2.92 -11.12
C ARG A 2 14.71 -3.44 -11.27
N LEU A 3 14.82 -4.76 -11.42
CA LEU A 3 16.09 -5.44 -11.63
C LEU A 3 16.48 -5.40 -13.12
N LYS A 4 17.76 -5.68 -13.41
CA LYS A 4 18.29 -5.69 -14.79
C LYS A 4 17.56 -6.67 -15.70
N ASN A 5 17.04 -7.78 -15.13
CA ASN A 5 16.29 -8.78 -15.89
C ASN A 5 14.81 -8.41 -16.09
N GLY A 6 14.36 -7.22 -15.67
CA GLY A 6 12.98 -6.77 -15.78
C GLY A 6 12.08 -7.19 -14.63
N GLU A 7 12.56 -7.98 -13.68
CA GLU A 7 11.79 -8.35 -12.51
C GLU A 7 11.63 -7.16 -11.57
N VAL A 8 10.55 -7.15 -10.77
CA VAL A 8 10.30 -6.13 -9.76
C VAL A 8 10.56 -6.71 -8.38
N CYS A 9 11.36 -6.00 -7.60
CA CYS A 9 11.60 -6.33 -6.20
C CYS A 9 11.04 -5.20 -5.35
N PHE A 10 9.98 -5.46 -4.61
CA PHE A 10 9.39 -4.47 -3.73
C PHE A 10 10.23 -4.27 -2.47
N ARG A 11 10.38 -3.01 -2.07
CA ARG A 11 10.92 -2.69 -0.76
C ARG A 11 9.85 -2.93 0.30
N TRP A 12 10.26 -3.38 1.48
CA TRP A 12 9.33 -3.48 2.60
C TRP A 12 8.73 -2.10 2.91
N PRO A 13 7.40 -2.01 3.06
CA PRO A 13 6.74 -0.72 3.32
C PRO A 13 6.91 -0.25 4.77
N LEU A 14 7.42 -1.09 5.65
CA LEU A 14 7.63 -0.80 7.08
C LEU A 14 9.03 -1.23 7.49
N ALA A 15 9.58 -0.55 8.49
CA ALA A 15 10.88 -0.94 9.05
C ALA A 15 10.82 -2.27 9.78
N GLN A 16 9.72 -2.57 10.46
CA GLN A 16 9.49 -3.86 11.12
C GLN A 16 8.59 -4.75 10.26
N HIS A 17 9.00 -6.01 10.09
CA HIS A 17 8.33 -6.93 9.18
C HIS A 17 7.60 -8.03 9.97
N ILE A 18 6.69 -7.65 10.86
CA ILE A 18 5.88 -8.60 11.62
C ILE A 18 4.54 -8.76 10.90
N ILE A 19 4.38 -9.87 10.20
CA ILE A 19 3.18 -10.15 9.42
C ILE A 19 2.18 -10.87 10.31
N THR A 20 0.98 -10.29 10.45
CA THR A 20 -0.11 -10.86 11.24
C THR A 20 -1.12 -11.62 10.37
N ALA A 21 -1.24 -11.27 9.10
CA ALA A 21 -2.03 -12.02 8.13
C ALA A 21 -1.36 -11.95 6.76
N GLY A 22 -1.25 -13.10 6.10
CA GLY A 22 -0.67 -13.22 4.76
C GLY A 22 -1.74 -13.31 3.69
N TRP A 23 -1.38 -13.94 2.56
CA TRP A 23 -2.26 -14.07 1.40
C TRP A 23 -3.60 -14.74 1.72
N LEU A 24 -3.59 -15.68 2.66
CA LEU A 24 -4.79 -16.32 3.19
C LEU A 24 -4.97 -15.94 4.65
N TYR A 25 -6.23 -15.75 5.07
CA TYR A 25 -6.56 -15.67 6.49
C TYR A 25 -6.40 -17.03 7.15
N ASN A 26 -6.42 -17.07 8.50
CA ASN A 26 -6.28 -18.30 9.26
C ASN A 26 -7.40 -19.32 8.99
N ASP A 27 -8.57 -18.87 8.53
CA ASP A 27 -9.69 -19.72 8.15
C ASP A 27 -9.60 -20.25 6.72
N GLY A 28 -8.52 -19.90 5.98
CA GLY A 28 -8.30 -20.33 4.60
C GLY A 28 -8.91 -19.41 3.54
N SER A 29 -9.67 -18.38 3.93
CA SER A 29 -10.24 -17.44 2.96
C SER A 29 -9.16 -16.51 2.37
N LEU A 30 -9.41 -16.00 1.16
CA LEU A 30 -8.48 -15.11 0.47
C LEU A 30 -8.42 -13.73 1.12
N HIS A 31 -7.22 -13.30 1.50
CA HIS A 31 -6.94 -11.95 1.96
C HIS A 31 -6.42 -11.07 0.83
N ARG A 32 -5.57 -11.61 -0.05
CA ARG A 32 -4.94 -10.92 -1.18
C ARG A 32 -4.10 -9.72 -0.77
N ALA A 33 -3.49 -9.78 0.40
CA ALA A 33 -2.68 -8.71 0.96
C ALA A 33 -1.80 -9.24 2.07
N LEU A 34 -0.97 -8.36 2.62
CA LEU A 34 -0.20 -8.62 3.82
C LEU A 34 -0.65 -7.63 4.90
N ASP A 35 -0.95 -8.13 6.08
CA ASP A 35 -1.19 -7.30 7.25
C ASP A 35 0.07 -7.29 8.13
N PHE A 36 0.48 -6.10 8.54
CA PHE A 36 1.63 -5.91 9.40
C PHE A 36 1.19 -5.43 10.78
N ARG A 37 1.85 -5.95 11.81
CA ARG A 37 1.71 -5.39 13.15
C ARG A 37 2.47 -4.08 13.20
N ALA A 38 1.77 -2.99 13.51
CA ALA A 38 2.37 -1.68 13.67
C ALA A 38 1.53 -0.81 14.58
N ALA A 39 2.19 -0.04 15.43
CA ALA A 39 1.50 0.96 16.25
C ALA A 39 1.00 2.11 15.38
N VAL A 40 -0.05 2.79 15.83
CA VAL A 40 -0.54 4.02 15.18
C VAL A 40 0.60 5.03 15.09
N GLY A 41 0.78 5.61 13.90
CA GLY A 41 1.87 6.56 13.65
C GLY A 41 3.14 5.94 13.10
N THR A 42 3.20 4.61 12.96
CA THR A 42 4.36 3.95 12.34
C THR A 42 4.53 4.44 10.90
N PRO A 43 5.75 4.87 10.51
CA PRO A 43 5.98 5.31 9.15
C PRO A 43 5.76 4.20 8.12
N VAL A 44 5.11 4.55 7.01
CA VAL A 44 4.90 3.65 5.87
C VAL A 44 5.58 4.24 4.65
N TYR A 45 6.29 3.42 3.92
CA TYR A 45 7.12 3.84 2.80
C TYR A 45 6.65 3.18 1.50
N ALA A 46 6.84 3.90 0.39
CA ALA A 46 6.51 3.36 -0.93
C ALA A 46 7.37 2.13 -1.24
N ALA A 47 6.72 1.02 -1.56
CA ALA A 47 7.41 -0.23 -1.89
C ALA A 47 8.11 -0.17 -3.25
N GLU A 48 7.68 0.75 -4.12
CA GLU A 48 8.24 0.99 -5.44
C GLU A 48 7.92 2.43 -5.85
N GLY A 49 8.73 3.01 -6.72
CA GLY A 49 8.48 4.34 -7.27
C GLY A 49 7.30 4.37 -8.24
N GLY A 50 6.65 5.51 -8.34
CA GLY A 50 5.52 5.68 -9.24
C GLY A 50 4.76 6.97 -9.00
N THR A 51 3.49 6.96 -9.35
CA THR A 51 2.59 8.10 -9.20
C THR A 51 1.48 7.77 -8.22
N VAL A 52 1.14 8.71 -7.37
CA VAL A 52 -0.01 8.57 -6.44
C VAL A 52 -1.29 8.63 -7.27
N GLU A 53 -1.88 7.48 -7.53
CA GLU A 53 -3.13 7.37 -8.27
C GLU A 53 -4.31 7.81 -7.43
N MET A 54 -4.26 7.50 -6.12
CA MET A 54 -5.30 7.88 -5.18
C MET A 54 -4.68 8.10 -3.80
N ALA A 55 -5.08 9.19 -3.15
CA ALA A 55 -4.81 9.45 -1.75
C ALA A 55 -6.15 9.80 -1.09
N TYR A 56 -6.74 8.83 -0.41
CA TYR A 56 -8.07 8.95 0.16
C TYR A 56 -7.99 9.23 1.65
N ARG A 57 -8.55 10.36 2.07
CA ARG A 57 -8.67 10.71 3.47
C ARG A 57 -10.03 10.22 3.99
N TRP A 58 -10.00 9.31 4.95
CA TRP A 58 -11.21 8.81 5.56
C TRP A 58 -11.88 9.88 6.43
N ASN A 59 -13.19 9.99 6.32
CA ASN A 59 -13.97 10.99 7.08
C ASN A 59 -14.31 10.53 8.51
N GLY A 60 -13.87 9.36 8.93
CA GLY A 60 -14.14 8.81 10.26
C GLY A 60 -15.51 8.13 10.39
N ARG A 61 -16.28 8.05 9.32
CA ARG A 61 -17.62 7.46 9.34
C ARG A 61 -17.63 6.12 8.60
N ARG A 62 -18.18 5.10 9.24
CA ARG A 62 -18.50 3.84 8.56
C ARG A 62 -19.82 4.00 7.81
N THR A 63 -19.78 3.75 6.51
CA THR A 63 -20.98 3.70 5.69
C THR A 63 -21.18 2.25 5.27
N GLN A 64 -22.39 1.73 5.50
CA GLN A 64 -22.72 0.35 5.18
C GLN A 64 -22.59 0.12 3.67
N GLY A 65 -21.88 -0.95 3.29
CA GLY A 65 -21.67 -1.30 1.89
C GLY A 65 -20.59 -0.47 1.19
N ASP A 66 -19.84 0.35 1.92
CA ASP A 66 -18.83 1.21 1.37
C ASP A 66 -17.44 0.57 1.37
N THR A 67 -16.60 0.99 0.43
CA THR A 67 -15.19 0.64 0.33
C THR A 67 -14.33 1.30 1.42
N ASN A 68 -14.94 2.04 2.33
CA ASN A 68 -14.30 2.75 3.45
C ASN A 68 -13.68 1.82 4.51
N SER A 69 -13.72 0.52 4.32
CA SER A 69 -13.02 -0.42 5.18
C SER A 69 -11.51 -0.21 5.20
N TYR A 70 -10.95 0.52 4.22
CA TYR A 70 -9.52 0.81 4.15
C TYR A 70 -9.09 2.00 5.01
N GLY A 71 -10.01 2.84 5.51
CA GLY A 71 -9.67 4.07 6.20
C GLY A 71 -8.89 5.03 5.30
N ASN A 72 -7.87 5.70 5.87
CA ASN A 72 -6.95 6.48 5.05
C ASN A 72 -6.12 5.53 4.19
N MET A 73 -6.08 5.77 2.89
CA MET A 73 -5.35 4.90 1.98
C MET A 73 -4.59 5.65 0.91
N VAL A 74 -3.50 5.06 0.45
CA VAL A 74 -2.73 5.52 -0.71
C VAL A 74 -2.64 4.37 -1.70
N LYS A 75 -2.89 4.67 -2.97
CA LYS A 75 -2.69 3.74 -4.06
C LYS A 75 -1.65 4.32 -5.00
N LEU A 76 -0.58 3.58 -5.22
CA LEU A 76 0.49 3.96 -6.12
C LEU A 76 0.38 3.17 -7.41
N ARG A 77 0.53 3.87 -8.53
CA ARG A 77 0.68 3.24 -9.84
C ARG A 77 2.14 3.28 -10.22
N HIS A 78 2.67 2.10 -10.50
CA HIS A 78 4.05 1.92 -10.94
C HIS A 78 4.12 1.76 -12.46
N ALA A 79 5.31 1.71 -13.01
CA ALA A 79 5.48 1.38 -14.41
C ALA A 79 4.92 -0.02 -14.68
N ASP A 80 4.35 -0.22 -15.85
CA ASP A 80 3.74 -1.50 -16.22
C ASP A 80 4.72 -2.65 -16.06
N TYR A 81 4.20 -3.81 -15.72
CA TYR A 81 4.97 -5.03 -15.52
C TYR A 81 4.34 -6.16 -16.30
N ARG A 82 5.12 -6.78 -17.17
CA ARG A 82 4.69 -7.90 -18.03
C ARG A 82 3.41 -7.59 -18.79
N GLY A 83 3.31 -6.36 -19.32
CA GLY A 83 2.17 -5.93 -20.11
C GLY A 83 0.91 -5.58 -19.32
N GLY A 84 0.97 -5.58 -18.00
CA GLY A 84 -0.16 -5.25 -17.13
C GLY A 84 0.13 -4.10 -16.20
N ARG A 85 -0.93 -3.57 -15.59
CA ARG A 85 -0.82 -2.54 -14.56
C ARG A 85 -0.19 -3.14 -13.31
N LEU A 86 0.75 -2.40 -12.75
CA LEU A 86 1.33 -2.72 -11.45
C LEU A 86 0.98 -1.61 -10.47
N GLU A 87 0.30 -1.98 -9.40
CA GLU A 87 -0.15 -1.04 -8.38
C GLU A 87 0.13 -1.61 -6.99
N THR A 88 0.38 -0.71 -6.03
CA THR A 88 0.42 -1.08 -4.60
C THR A 88 -0.55 -0.22 -3.84
N LEU A 89 -1.22 -0.80 -2.85
CA LEU A 89 -2.23 -0.13 -2.04
C LEU A 89 -1.86 -0.25 -0.57
N TYR A 90 -1.91 0.88 0.13
CA TYR A 90 -1.55 1.00 1.54
C TYR A 90 -2.77 1.51 2.30
N ALA A 91 -3.26 0.72 3.22
CA ALA A 91 -4.51 0.98 3.93
C ALA A 91 -4.28 1.22 5.42
N HIS A 92 -5.29 1.74 6.09
CA HIS A 92 -5.31 1.97 7.53
C HIS A 92 -4.21 2.93 8.01
N LEU A 93 -3.86 3.90 7.18
CA LEU A 93 -2.86 4.90 7.51
C LEU A 93 -3.40 5.87 8.56
N SER A 94 -2.53 6.31 9.48
CA SER A 94 -2.92 7.31 10.48
C SER A 94 -3.05 8.70 9.88
N LYS A 95 -2.24 9.00 8.85
CA LYS A 95 -2.33 10.24 8.09
C LYS A 95 -1.76 10.01 6.69
N LEU A 96 -2.07 10.93 5.79
CA LEU A 96 -1.54 10.94 4.42
C LEU A 96 -0.36 11.92 4.35
N CYS A 97 0.76 11.46 3.80
CA CYS A 97 1.95 12.29 3.60
C CYS A 97 2.15 12.68 2.14
N VAL A 98 1.28 12.22 1.25
CA VAL A 98 1.31 12.49 -0.18
C VAL A 98 -0.08 12.84 -0.69
N ALA A 99 -0.14 13.50 -1.85
CA ALA A 99 -1.39 13.86 -2.51
C ALA A 99 -1.51 13.16 -3.86
N GLN A 100 -2.74 13.00 -4.32
CA GLN A 100 -3.03 12.44 -5.64
C GLN A 100 -2.29 13.23 -6.73
N GLY A 101 -1.66 12.52 -7.64
CA GLY A 101 -0.90 13.11 -8.73
C GLY A 101 0.58 13.31 -8.45
N GLU A 102 1.03 13.20 -7.20
CA GLU A 102 2.45 13.31 -6.88
C GLU A 102 3.24 12.12 -7.42
N THR A 103 4.47 12.39 -7.83
CA THR A 103 5.45 11.36 -8.14
C THR A 103 6.20 11.01 -6.88
N VAL A 104 6.33 9.72 -6.59
CA VAL A 104 7.05 9.21 -5.43
C VAL A 104 8.18 8.30 -5.87
N TYR A 105 9.23 8.24 -5.06
CA TYR A 105 10.33 7.30 -5.26
C TYR A 105 10.22 6.15 -4.26
N GLU A 106 10.88 5.03 -4.59
CA GLU A 106 10.97 3.89 -3.70
C GLU A 106 11.52 4.32 -2.33
N GLY A 107 10.82 3.92 -1.27
CA GLY A 107 11.21 4.26 0.10
C GLY A 107 10.78 5.64 0.57
N GLN A 108 10.06 6.39 -0.25
CA GLN A 108 9.50 7.68 0.18
C GLN A 108 8.39 7.46 1.20
N LEU A 109 8.34 8.32 2.21
CA LEU A 109 7.26 8.32 3.21
C LEU A 109 5.93 8.67 2.54
N ILE A 110 4.94 7.87 2.78
CA ILE A 110 3.60 8.07 2.23
C ILE A 110 2.55 8.06 3.32
#